data_14ba4f4f22a99c9f1c5bae1f076cd9a4
#
_entry.id   14ba4f4f22a99c9f1c5bae1f076cd9a4
#
_cell.length_a   1.000
_cell.length_b   1.000
_cell.length_c   1.000
_cell.angle_alpha   90.00
_cell.angle_beta   90.00
_cell.angle_gamma   90.00
#
_symmetry.space_group_name_H-M   'P 1'
#
loop_
_entity.id
_entity.type
_entity.pdbx_description
1 polymer ?
#
loop_
_entity_poly.entity_id
_entity_poly.type
_entity_poly.pdbx_seq_one_letter_code
_entity_poly.pdbx_strand_id
1 'polypeptide(L)'
;MKSAPEKNVKFPGSDIQFSLTAEDLVNIQKASAVYSLPDLTFYSEEGSDVIKLILRDKENDTSNTYDLSVKGTATGTFSLDLKIENIRVLPSDYVVKVSQHLISEWTSQDADLKYYIALEPA
;
A
#
# COMPACT_ATOMS: atom_id res chain seq x y z
N MET A 1 16.67 10.04 -13.30
CA MET A 1 16.69 10.37 -12.60
C MET A 1 17.10 10.69 -11.69
N LYS A 2 17.15 11.01 -11.54
CA LYS A 2 17.62 11.56 -10.72
C LYS A 2 17.96 11.03 -9.57
N SER A 3 19.01 10.67 -9.30
CA SER A 3 19.31 10.07 -8.05
C SER A 3 19.39 11.08 -6.93
N ALA A 4 19.51 12.30 -7.27
CA ALA A 4 19.59 13.35 -6.26
C ALA A 4 18.39 13.34 -5.31
N PRO A 5 17.17 13.11 -5.80
CA PRO A 5 16.03 13.08 -4.88
C PRO A 5 16.14 12.04 -3.79
N GLU A 6 16.81 10.95 -4.06
CA GLU A 6 16.93 9.89 -3.07
C GLU A 6 17.63 10.33 -1.81
N LYS A 7 18.60 11.20 -1.96
CA LYS A 7 19.35 11.66 -0.80
C LYS A 7 18.52 12.52 0.12
N ASN A 8 17.50 13.14 -0.43
CA ASN A 8 16.68 14.07 0.32
C ASN A 8 15.38 13.47 0.77
N VAL A 9 15.05 12.28 0.29
CA VAL A 9 13.83 11.62 0.70
C VAL A 9 14.06 10.93 2.02
N LYS A 10 13.36 11.38 3.02
CA LYS A 10 13.38 10.74 4.32
C LYS A 10 12.00 10.22 4.60
N PHE A 11 11.90 8.94 4.89
CA PHE A 11 10.63 8.37 5.27
C PHE A 11 10.30 8.89 6.66
N PRO A 12 9.13 9.53 6.84
CA PRO A 12 8.82 10.19 8.12
C PRO A 12 8.55 9.23 9.27
N GLY A 13 8.49 7.96 8.98
CA GLY A 13 8.22 6.97 10.00
C GLY A 13 7.01 6.15 9.61
N SER A 14 6.98 4.93 10.10
CA SER A 14 5.94 3.99 9.71
C SER A 14 4.80 4.02 10.71
N ASP A 15 3.60 4.34 10.27
CA ASP A 15 2.39 4.25 11.07
C ASP A 15 1.72 2.90 10.86
N ILE A 16 1.88 2.32 9.67
CA ILE A 16 1.38 0.99 9.33
C ILE A 16 2.54 0.24 8.68
N GLN A 17 2.73 -1.01 9.06
CA GLN A 17 3.75 -1.85 8.47
C GLN A 17 3.22 -3.25 8.29
N PHE A 18 3.43 -3.83 7.11
CA PHE A 18 2.98 -5.19 6.83
C PHE A 18 3.86 -5.82 5.76
N SER A 19 3.75 -7.14 5.63
CA SER A 19 4.42 -7.87 4.56
C SER A 19 3.41 -8.22 3.48
N LEU A 20 3.80 -8.04 2.23
CA LEU A 20 2.95 -8.32 1.09
C LEU A 20 3.72 -9.24 0.15
N THR A 21 3.20 -10.44 -0.09
CA THR A 21 3.86 -11.39 -0.98
C THR A 21 3.65 -11.00 -2.45
N ALA A 22 4.52 -11.52 -3.31
CA ALA A 22 4.35 -11.30 -4.75
C ALA A 22 2.99 -11.80 -5.21
N GLU A 23 2.52 -12.92 -4.66
CA GLU A 23 1.23 -13.47 -5.01
C GLU A 23 0.10 -12.52 -4.61
N ASP A 24 0.17 -11.97 -3.40
CA ASP A 24 -0.84 -11.01 -2.93
C ASP A 24 -0.87 -9.78 -3.83
N LEU A 25 0.31 -9.30 -4.21
CA LEU A 25 0.40 -8.12 -5.08
C LEU A 25 -0.25 -8.38 -6.43
N VAL A 26 0.03 -9.55 -7.02
CA VAL A 26 -0.56 -9.93 -8.29
C VAL A 26 -2.07 -10.03 -8.16
N ASN A 27 -2.56 -10.64 -7.08
CA ASN A 27 -4.00 -10.79 -6.86
C ASN A 27 -4.70 -9.44 -6.72
N ILE A 28 -4.08 -8.51 -6.03
CA ILE A 28 -4.61 -7.16 -5.87
C ILE A 28 -4.71 -6.47 -7.23
N GLN A 29 -3.65 -6.56 -8.03
CA GLN A 29 -3.63 -5.92 -9.33
C GLN A 29 -4.64 -6.53 -10.29
N LYS A 30 -4.80 -7.85 -10.24
CA LYS A 30 -5.80 -8.53 -11.05
C LYS A 30 -7.22 -8.13 -10.65
N ALA A 31 -7.49 -8.12 -9.35
CA ALA A 31 -8.82 -7.76 -8.87
C ALA A 31 -9.15 -6.32 -9.25
N SER A 32 -8.17 -5.42 -9.15
CA SER A 32 -8.36 -4.04 -9.55
C SER A 32 -8.77 -3.94 -11.02
N ALA A 33 -8.10 -4.70 -11.89
CA ALA A 33 -8.39 -4.67 -13.32
C ALA A 33 -9.74 -5.31 -13.63
N VAL A 34 -10.02 -6.46 -13.04
CA VAL A 34 -11.25 -7.22 -13.35
C VAL A 34 -12.49 -6.48 -12.86
N TYR A 35 -12.42 -5.88 -11.68
CA TYR A 35 -13.58 -5.22 -11.07
C TYR A 35 -13.57 -3.71 -11.26
N SER A 36 -12.57 -3.18 -11.97
CA SER A 36 -12.43 -1.72 -12.19
C SER A 36 -12.40 -0.94 -10.89
N LEU A 37 -11.54 -1.39 -9.97
CA LEU A 37 -11.42 -0.77 -8.66
C LEU A 37 -10.07 -0.02 -8.61
N PRO A 38 -10.08 1.31 -8.76
CA PRO A 38 -8.83 2.07 -8.90
C PRO A 38 -8.15 2.41 -7.58
N ASP A 39 -8.84 2.27 -6.47
CA ASP A 39 -8.33 2.73 -5.19
C ASP A 39 -8.01 1.57 -4.26
N LEU A 40 -6.86 1.67 -3.58
CA LEU A 40 -6.46 0.71 -2.55
C LEU A 40 -6.41 1.43 -1.22
N THR A 41 -7.14 0.93 -0.24
CA THR A 41 -7.17 1.50 1.11
C THR A 41 -6.40 0.60 2.06
N PHE A 42 -5.49 1.20 2.80
CA PHE A 42 -4.81 0.53 3.91
C PHE A 42 -5.56 0.89 5.18
N TYR A 43 -6.18 -0.11 5.80
CA TYR A 43 -6.97 0.12 6.99
C TYR A 43 -6.38 -0.63 8.17
N SER A 44 -6.22 0.07 9.28
CA SER A 44 -5.71 -0.53 10.51
C SER A 44 -6.55 -0.10 11.69
N GLU A 45 -6.54 -0.93 12.74
CA GLU A 45 -7.17 -0.59 14.00
C GLU A 45 -6.13 -0.68 15.11
N GLU A 46 -6.20 0.24 16.05
CA GLU A 46 -5.27 0.25 17.16
C GLU A 46 -5.37 -1.06 17.94
N GLY A 47 -4.21 -1.65 18.22
CA GLY A 47 -4.17 -2.91 18.96
C GLY A 47 -4.35 -4.15 18.11
N SER A 48 -4.63 -3.99 16.82
CA SER A 48 -4.77 -5.13 15.91
C SER A 48 -3.41 -5.48 15.29
N ASP A 49 -3.21 -6.76 15.03
CA ASP A 49 -2.02 -7.22 14.31
C ASP A 49 -2.33 -7.59 12.87
N VAL A 50 -3.46 -7.11 12.36
CA VAL A 50 -3.92 -7.35 11.00
C VAL A 50 -4.16 -6.03 10.31
N ILE A 51 -3.67 -5.93 9.06
CA ILE A 51 -3.90 -4.76 8.21
C ILE A 51 -4.83 -5.22 7.10
N LYS A 52 -5.88 -4.45 6.84
CA LYS A 52 -6.79 -4.74 5.75
C LYS A 52 -6.41 -3.93 4.52
N LEU A 53 -6.37 -4.62 3.39
CA LEU A 53 -6.12 -3.97 2.10
C LEU A 53 -7.43 -4.06 1.33
N ILE A 54 -8.06 -2.92 1.10
CA ILE A 54 -9.40 -2.86 0.52
C ILE A 54 -9.34 -2.17 -0.82
N LEU A 55 -9.70 -2.91 -1.87
CA LEU A 55 -9.84 -2.33 -3.21
C LEU A 55 -11.27 -1.82 -3.35
N ARG A 56 -11.40 -0.60 -3.84
CA ARG A 56 -12.71 0.00 -4.01
C ARG A 56 -12.62 1.12 -5.04
N ASP A 57 -13.78 1.65 -5.40
CA ASP A 57 -13.87 2.84 -6.23
C ASP A 57 -14.51 3.92 -5.37
N LYS A 58 -13.71 4.87 -4.92
CA LYS A 58 -14.18 5.92 -4.01
C LYS A 58 -15.20 6.83 -4.64
N GLU A 59 -15.20 6.92 -5.97
CA GLU A 59 -16.15 7.75 -6.68
C GLU A 59 -17.44 7.03 -7.00
N ASN A 60 -17.49 5.73 -6.78
CA ASN A 60 -18.68 4.93 -7.04
C ASN A 60 -18.86 3.93 -5.91
N ASP A 61 -19.52 4.37 -4.84
CA ASP A 61 -19.65 3.58 -3.64
C ASP A 61 -20.65 2.42 -3.79
N THR A 62 -21.29 2.32 -4.95
CA THR A 62 -22.16 1.15 -5.21
C THR A 62 -21.42 0.02 -5.87
N SER A 63 -20.15 0.20 -6.24
CA SER A 63 -19.39 -0.87 -6.86
C SER A 63 -18.96 -1.89 -5.81
N ASN A 64 -18.59 -3.08 -6.30
CA ASN A 64 -18.09 -4.14 -5.43
C ASN A 64 -16.76 -3.72 -4.81
N THR A 65 -16.40 -4.40 -3.74
CA THR A 65 -15.09 -4.23 -3.14
C THR A 65 -14.42 -5.59 -3.07
N TYR A 66 -13.10 -5.55 -2.99
CA TYR A 66 -12.28 -6.74 -2.79
C TYR A 66 -11.35 -6.46 -1.62
N ASP A 67 -11.32 -7.32 -0.63
CA ASP A 67 -10.44 -7.08 0.50
C ASP A 67 -9.58 -8.28 0.81
N LEU A 68 -8.45 -7.99 1.43
CA LEU A 68 -7.44 -8.96 1.78
C LEU A 68 -6.86 -8.53 3.12
N SER A 69 -6.69 -9.48 4.03
CA SER A 69 -6.08 -9.19 5.33
C SER A 69 -4.67 -9.77 5.36
N VAL A 70 -3.72 -8.98 5.85
CA VAL A 70 -2.34 -9.42 6.00
C VAL A 70 -1.89 -9.12 7.42
N LYS A 71 -0.88 -9.85 7.86
CA LYS A 71 -0.30 -9.59 9.17
C LYS A 71 0.52 -8.32 9.12
N GLY A 72 0.37 -7.50 10.14
CA GLY A 72 1.11 -6.27 10.22
C GLY A 72 0.87 -5.57 11.54
N THR A 73 1.48 -4.40 11.67
CA THR A 73 1.36 -3.60 12.88
C THR A 73 1.00 -2.18 12.51
N ALA A 74 0.40 -1.48 13.45
CA ALA A 74 0.05 -0.07 13.26
C ALA A 74 0.12 0.64 14.59
N THR A 75 0.43 1.93 14.52
CA THR A 75 0.52 2.75 15.73
C THR A 75 -0.83 3.30 16.16
N GLY A 76 -1.86 3.07 15.35
CA GLY A 76 -3.20 3.55 15.67
C GLY A 76 -4.19 3.12 14.61
N THR A 77 -5.36 3.73 14.64
CA THR A 77 -6.41 3.46 13.67
C THR A 77 -6.24 4.43 12.50
N PHE A 78 -6.01 3.88 11.30
CA PHE A 78 -5.78 4.67 10.09
C PHE A 78 -6.58 4.10 8.94
N SER A 79 -6.92 4.99 8.00
CA SER A 79 -7.52 4.60 6.72
C SER A 79 -6.86 5.50 5.67
N LEU A 80 -5.92 4.92 4.91
CA LEU A 80 -5.09 5.67 3.98
C LEU A 80 -5.23 5.06 2.59
N ASP A 81 -5.34 5.90 1.57
CA ASP A 81 -5.66 5.48 0.22
C ASP A 81 -4.51 5.68 -0.74
N LEU A 82 -4.44 4.80 -1.74
CA LEU A 82 -3.40 4.80 -2.77
C LEU A 82 -4.06 4.42 -4.09
N LYS A 83 -3.67 5.09 -5.17
CA LYS A 83 -4.14 4.69 -6.50
C LYS A 83 -3.36 3.47 -6.97
N ILE A 84 -4.08 2.43 -7.40
CA ILE A 84 -3.45 1.20 -7.88
C ILE A 84 -2.51 1.49 -9.05
N GLU A 85 -2.88 2.45 -9.90
CA GLU A 85 -2.04 2.78 -11.05
C GLU A 85 -0.66 3.28 -10.66
N ASN A 86 -0.48 3.70 -9.42
CA ASN A 86 0.82 4.17 -8.93
C ASN A 86 1.69 3.03 -8.42
N ILE A 87 1.16 1.82 -8.31
CA ILE A 87 1.94 0.66 -7.88
C ILE A 87 2.65 0.09 -9.10
N ARG A 88 3.86 0.59 -9.33
CA ARG A 88 4.67 0.18 -10.49
C ARG A 88 5.98 -0.38 -10.00
N VAL A 89 5.87 -1.47 -9.25
CA VAL A 89 7.02 -2.12 -8.65
C VAL A 89 7.21 -3.49 -9.29
N LEU A 90 8.45 -3.94 -9.32
CA LEU A 90 8.73 -5.27 -9.85
C LEU A 90 8.11 -6.33 -8.94
N PRO A 91 7.66 -7.46 -9.52
CA PRO A 91 7.10 -8.53 -8.68
C PRO A 91 8.12 -9.03 -7.67
N SER A 92 7.74 -9.04 -6.42
CA SER A 92 8.60 -9.45 -5.33
C SER A 92 7.77 -9.50 -4.06
N ASP A 93 8.32 -10.09 -3.01
CA ASP A 93 7.76 -9.97 -1.69
C ASP A 93 8.29 -8.66 -1.10
N TYR A 94 7.39 -7.87 -0.54
CA TYR A 94 7.74 -6.56 -0.01
C TYR A 94 7.38 -6.42 1.46
N VAL A 95 8.19 -5.63 2.17
CA VAL A 95 7.76 -5.05 3.43
C VAL A 95 7.27 -3.64 3.08
N VAL A 96 6.02 -3.37 3.38
CA VAL A 96 5.39 -2.10 3.05
C VAL A 96 5.19 -1.31 4.33
N LYS A 97 5.72 -0.09 4.34
CA LYS A 97 5.55 0.83 5.45
C LYS A 97 4.77 2.02 4.95
N VAL A 98 3.72 2.39 5.67
CA VAL A 98 2.83 3.46 5.24
C VAL A 98 2.81 4.53 6.31
N SER A 99 2.94 5.79 5.87
CA SER A 99 2.94 6.93 6.79
C SER A 99 1.67 7.76 6.59
N GLN A 100 1.10 8.27 7.68
CA GLN A 100 -0.02 9.19 7.60
C GLN A 100 0.37 10.50 6.92
N HIS A 101 1.66 10.71 6.68
CA HIS A 101 2.13 11.87 5.92
C HIS A 101 2.04 11.63 4.41
N LEU A 102 1.26 10.65 4.01
CA LEU A 102 0.87 10.38 2.62
C LEU A 102 2.01 9.87 1.76
N ILE A 103 2.83 9.01 2.33
CA ILE A 103 3.88 8.33 1.59
C ILE A 103 4.01 6.89 2.07
N SER A 104 4.35 5.99 1.15
CA SER A 104 4.61 4.59 1.49
C SER A 104 5.98 4.19 0.99
N GLU A 105 6.63 3.28 1.71
CA GLU A 105 7.93 2.74 1.37
C GLU A 105 7.78 1.24 1.14
N TRP A 106 8.21 0.76 -0.02
CA TRP A 106 8.10 -0.62 -0.43
C TRP A 106 9.50 -1.20 -0.58
N THR A 107 9.90 -2.08 0.31
CA THR A 107 11.23 -2.68 0.31
C THR A 107 11.13 -4.14 -0.07
N SER A 108 11.83 -4.53 -1.16
CA SER A 108 11.85 -5.91 -1.60
C SER A 108 12.62 -6.77 -0.59
N GLN A 109 12.11 -7.97 -0.35
CA GLN A 109 12.80 -8.93 0.53
C GLN A 109 13.74 -9.82 -0.27
N ASP A 110 13.60 -9.84 -1.59
CA ASP A 110 14.38 -10.74 -2.45
C ASP A 110 15.48 -10.05 -3.22
N ALA A 111 15.40 -8.74 -3.36
CA ALA A 111 16.34 -7.99 -4.17
C ALA A 111 16.62 -6.64 -3.50
N ASP A 112 17.62 -5.96 -4.00
CA ASP A 112 18.01 -4.66 -3.46
C ASP A 112 17.18 -3.57 -4.14
N LEU A 113 15.87 -3.60 -3.88
CA LEU A 113 14.92 -2.67 -4.48
C LEU A 113 14.10 -2.00 -3.40
N LYS A 114 13.92 -0.71 -3.55
CA LYS A 114 13.08 0.07 -2.65
C LYS A 114 12.34 1.12 -3.46
N TYR A 115 11.05 1.24 -3.22
CA TYR A 115 10.19 2.20 -3.92
C TYR A 115 9.46 3.07 -2.90
N TYR A 116 9.21 4.31 -3.30
CA TYR A 116 8.37 5.22 -2.53
C TYR A 116 7.16 5.59 -3.37
N ILE A 117 5.97 5.40 -2.82
CA ILE A 117 4.74 5.67 -3.54
C ILE A 117 3.90 6.62 -2.71
N ALA A 118 3.53 7.75 -3.33
CA ALA A 118 2.70 8.75 -2.65
C ALA A 118 1.28 8.23 -2.48
N LEU A 119 0.64 8.63 -1.39
CA LEU A 119 -0.75 8.30 -1.12
C LEU A 119 -1.64 9.44 -1.55
N GLU A 120 -2.94 9.14 -1.65
CA GLU A 120 -3.93 10.15 -2.00
C GLU A 120 -4.33 10.94 -0.77
N PRO A 121 -4.46 12.26 -0.86
CA PRO A 121 -4.99 13.02 0.26
C PRO A 121 -6.45 12.67 0.50
N ALA A 122 -6.84 12.77 1.75
CA ALA A 122 -8.21 12.44 2.15
C ALA A 122 -9.19 13.49 1.64
#